data_75f292d319137487febd39ca6de475ac
#
_entry.id   75f292d319137487febd39ca6de475ac
#
_cell.length_a   1.000
_cell.length_b   1.000
_cell.length_c   1.000
_cell.angle_alpha   90.00
_cell.angle_beta   90.00
_cell.angle_gamma   90.00
#
_symmetry.space_group_name_H-M   'P 1'
#
loop_
_entity.id
_entity.type
_entity.pdbx_description
1 polymer ?
#
loop_
_entity_poly.entity_id
_entity_poly.type
_entity_poly.pdbx_seq_one_letter_code
_entity_poly.pdbx_strand_id
1 'polypeptide(L)'
;MGQNKLVLPVGGVPLVRRAAERMLAAGVAPLIVVTGHEPERVHAALSGLAVTFVVNADFTGPTSGSLHAGLRAVPPTADAALILLADMPHVTESMLHAMLQRAATDAAPLVVSRYGDVFAPPLLFRRALFAELLDWHGEGCGKAVVRRHEQAAAVLEWTTAALADVDTPADYQAALHATASDAP
;
A
#
# COMPACT_ATOMS: atom_id res chain seq x y z
N MET A 1 -7.07 18.22 6.21
CA MET A 1 -5.85 18.66 6.90
C MET A 1 -5.11 19.59 5.96
N GLY A 2 -4.58 20.74 6.43
CA GLY A 2 -3.86 21.72 5.55
C GLY A 2 -2.41 21.33 5.24
N GLN A 3 -1.97 20.13 5.62
CA GLN A 3 -0.64 19.59 5.38
C GLN A 3 -0.74 18.20 4.76
N ASN A 4 0.29 17.81 4.00
CA ASN A 4 0.39 16.45 3.46
C ASN A 4 0.47 15.43 4.61
N LYS A 5 -0.60 14.64 4.79
CA LYS A 5 -0.72 13.67 5.89
C LYS A 5 0.40 12.62 5.90
N LEU A 6 0.94 12.28 4.72
CA LEU A 6 1.95 11.23 4.57
C LEU A 6 3.30 11.58 5.22
N VAL A 7 3.57 12.88 5.42
CA VAL A 7 4.80 13.33 6.12
C VAL A 7 4.58 13.62 7.60
N LEU A 8 3.37 13.40 8.11
CA LEU A 8 3.10 13.54 9.55
C LEU A 8 3.77 12.40 10.33
N PRO A 9 4.47 12.71 11.45
CA PRO A 9 5.18 11.70 12.23
C PRO A 9 4.24 10.93 13.15
N VAL A 10 4.24 9.61 13.07
CA VAL A 10 3.61 8.70 14.02
C VAL A 10 4.71 7.94 14.75
N GLY A 11 4.81 8.12 16.07
CA GLY A 11 5.93 7.61 16.85
C GLY A 11 7.29 8.20 16.41
N GLY A 12 7.31 9.49 16.01
CA GLY A 12 8.53 10.19 15.56
C GLY A 12 8.96 9.89 14.11
N VAL A 13 8.27 9.00 13.39
CA VAL A 13 8.62 8.61 12.00
C VAL A 13 7.48 8.97 11.05
N PRO A 14 7.73 9.67 9.92
CA PRO A 14 6.71 9.98 8.93
C PRO A 14 5.93 8.75 8.47
N LEU A 15 4.61 8.86 8.26
CA LEU A 15 3.75 7.74 7.84
C LEU A 15 4.29 7.03 6.60
N VAL A 16 4.64 7.79 5.56
CA VAL A 16 5.20 7.24 4.32
C VAL A 16 6.51 6.50 4.55
N ARG A 17 7.36 6.98 5.47
CA ARG A 17 8.61 6.32 5.81
C ARG A 17 8.38 5.00 6.52
N ARG A 18 7.47 4.95 7.50
CA ARG A 18 7.07 3.71 8.18
C ARG A 18 6.57 2.66 7.19
N ALA A 19 5.71 3.05 6.25
CA ALA A 19 5.22 2.15 5.21
C ALA A 19 6.36 1.62 4.33
N ALA A 20 7.26 2.50 3.88
CA ALA A 20 8.40 2.13 3.04
C ALA A 20 9.38 1.21 3.78
N GLU A 21 9.74 1.51 5.02
CA GLU A 21 10.64 0.68 5.83
C GLU A 21 10.05 -0.72 6.06
N ARG A 22 8.75 -0.84 6.34
CA ARG A 22 8.08 -2.14 6.48
C ARG A 22 8.08 -2.96 5.19
N MET A 23 7.83 -2.30 4.04
CA MET A 23 7.88 -2.96 2.73
C MET A 23 9.29 -3.49 2.43
N LEU A 24 10.33 -2.67 2.69
CA LEU A 24 11.73 -3.08 2.50
C LEU A 24 12.12 -4.20 3.46
N ALA A 25 11.74 -4.10 4.74
CA ALA A 25 12.00 -5.14 5.76
C ALA A 25 11.32 -6.48 5.41
N ALA A 26 10.13 -6.44 4.83
CA ALA A 26 9.45 -7.62 4.31
C ALA A 26 10.10 -8.22 3.04
N GLY A 27 11.12 -7.57 2.47
CA GLY A 27 11.85 -8.06 1.29
C GLY A 27 11.27 -7.63 -0.05
N VAL A 28 10.40 -6.60 -0.08
CA VAL A 28 9.88 -6.06 -1.35
C VAL A 28 10.97 -5.31 -2.09
N ALA A 29 11.29 -5.74 -3.30
CA ALA A 29 12.25 -5.09 -4.19
C ALA A 29 11.88 -5.31 -5.67
N PRO A 30 11.95 -4.25 -6.51
CA PRO A 30 12.16 -2.85 -6.13
C PRO A 30 10.94 -2.28 -5.39
N LEU A 31 11.16 -1.33 -4.48
CA LEU A 31 10.09 -0.54 -3.88
C LEU A 31 9.83 0.71 -4.73
N ILE A 32 8.63 0.79 -5.28
CA ILE A 32 8.17 1.92 -6.10
C ILE A 32 7.24 2.77 -5.24
N VAL A 33 7.56 4.06 -5.11
CA VAL A 33 6.75 5.03 -4.38
C VAL A 33 6.13 6.02 -5.36
N VAL A 34 4.81 5.97 -5.47
CA VAL A 34 4.06 6.90 -6.31
C VAL A 34 3.75 8.15 -5.51
N THR A 35 4.13 9.29 -6.05
CA THR A 35 3.92 10.61 -5.45
C THR A 35 3.02 11.47 -6.32
N GLY A 36 2.32 12.43 -5.71
CA GLY A 36 1.47 13.40 -6.40
C GLY A 36 1.62 14.77 -5.77
N HIS A 37 0.85 15.04 -4.73
CA HIS A 37 0.91 16.32 -4.00
C HIS A 37 2.20 16.45 -3.19
N GLU A 38 2.89 17.58 -3.31
CA GLU A 38 4.14 17.93 -2.59
C GLU A 38 5.22 16.82 -2.66
N PRO A 39 5.63 16.35 -3.86
CA PRO A 39 6.52 15.19 -3.99
C PRO A 39 7.87 15.40 -3.27
N GLU A 40 8.40 16.61 -3.23
CA GLU A 40 9.67 16.94 -2.59
C GLU A 40 9.67 16.62 -1.09
N ARG A 41 8.54 16.84 -0.42
CA ARG A 41 8.39 16.52 1.02
C ARG A 41 8.40 15.02 1.26
N VAL A 42 7.75 14.26 0.37
CA VAL A 42 7.76 12.78 0.42
C VAL A 42 9.17 12.25 0.13
N HIS A 43 9.84 12.80 -0.89
CA HIS A 43 11.23 12.43 -1.23
C HIS A 43 12.17 12.69 -0.05
N ALA A 44 12.06 13.86 0.60
CA ALA A 44 12.86 14.20 1.78
C ALA A 44 12.60 13.22 2.95
N ALA A 45 11.34 12.85 3.19
CA ALA A 45 10.96 11.89 4.23
C ALA A 45 11.52 10.47 3.99
N LEU A 46 11.75 10.09 2.73
CA LEU A 46 12.28 8.79 2.31
C LEU A 46 13.78 8.80 2.01
N SER A 47 14.47 9.91 2.29
CA SER A 47 15.91 10.01 2.06
C SER A 47 16.68 8.86 2.72
N GLY A 48 17.61 8.28 1.98
CA GLY A 48 18.46 7.15 2.41
C GLY A 48 17.81 5.77 2.26
N LEU A 49 16.54 5.66 1.82
CA LEU A 49 15.91 4.36 1.51
C LEU A 49 16.10 3.99 0.04
N ALA A 50 16.19 2.70 -0.24
CA ALA A 50 16.31 2.15 -1.59
C ALA A 50 14.92 2.14 -2.27
N VAL A 51 14.47 3.31 -2.75
CA VAL A 51 13.16 3.49 -3.40
C VAL A 51 13.28 4.08 -4.79
N THR A 52 12.35 3.74 -5.66
CA THR A 52 12.17 4.37 -6.98
C THR A 52 10.95 5.27 -6.92
N PHE A 53 11.10 6.55 -7.21
CA PHE A 53 9.99 7.49 -7.23
C PHE A 53 9.34 7.55 -8.61
N VAL A 54 8.01 7.58 -8.62
CA VAL A 54 7.17 7.80 -9.81
C VAL A 54 6.18 8.91 -9.49
N VAL A 55 6.11 9.92 -10.35
CA VAL A 55 5.17 11.02 -10.16
C VAL A 55 3.89 10.75 -10.94
N ASN A 56 2.75 10.77 -10.25
CA ASN A 56 1.44 10.89 -10.86
C ASN A 56 1.11 12.37 -11.04
N ALA A 57 1.26 12.88 -12.25
CA ALA A 57 0.99 14.30 -12.56
C ALA A 57 -0.51 14.66 -12.40
N ASP A 58 -1.39 13.67 -12.59
CA ASP A 58 -2.85 13.82 -12.42
C ASP A 58 -3.32 13.28 -11.06
N PHE A 59 -2.66 13.71 -9.99
CA PHE A 59 -2.97 13.25 -8.63
C PHE A 59 -4.29 13.75 -8.07
N THR A 60 -4.94 14.71 -8.73
CA THR A 60 -6.29 15.20 -8.40
C THR A 60 -7.38 14.39 -9.10
N GLY A 61 -7.00 13.57 -10.04
CA GLY A 61 -7.88 12.63 -10.73
C GLY A 61 -8.18 11.37 -9.91
N PRO A 62 -8.77 10.36 -10.56
CA PRO A 62 -9.12 9.10 -9.91
C PRO A 62 -7.91 8.39 -9.29
N THR A 63 -8.12 7.67 -8.18
CA THR A 63 -7.07 6.90 -7.47
C THR A 63 -6.40 5.83 -8.35
N SER A 64 -7.09 5.36 -9.42
CA SER A 64 -6.52 4.48 -10.43
C SER A 64 -5.29 5.07 -11.11
N GLY A 65 -5.20 6.39 -11.27
CA GLY A 65 -4.05 7.06 -11.86
C GLY A 65 -2.74 6.77 -11.13
N SER A 66 -2.76 6.78 -9.80
CA SER A 66 -1.59 6.44 -8.99
C SER A 66 -1.24 4.95 -9.11
N LEU A 67 -2.24 4.07 -9.11
CA LEU A 67 -2.00 2.64 -9.30
C LEU A 67 -1.38 2.35 -10.68
N HIS A 68 -1.89 2.98 -11.72
CA HIS A 68 -1.36 2.85 -13.09
C HIS A 68 0.09 3.34 -13.20
N ALA A 69 0.38 4.50 -12.61
CA ALA A 69 1.75 5.05 -12.60
C ALA A 69 2.73 4.06 -11.94
N GLY A 70 2.35 3.49 -10.79
CA GLY A 70 3.13 2.46 -10.11
C GLY A 70 3.31 1.19 -10.94
N LEU A 71 2.22 0.62 -11.47
CA LEU A 71 2.25 -0.63 -12.24
C LEU A 71 3.08 -0.53 -13.53
N ARG A 72 3.06 0.62 -14.22
CA ARG A 72 3.88 0.86 -15.42
C ARG A 72 5.39 0.89 -15.10
N ALA A 73 5.75 1.21 -13.87
CA ALA A 73 7.14 1.24 -13.41
C ALA A 73 7.63 -0.12 -12.89
N VAL A 74 6.73 -1.09 -12.71
CA VAL A 74 7.13 -2.45 -12.27
C VAL A 74 7.98 -3.13 -13.35
N PRO A 75 9.21 -3.56 -13.02
CA PRO A 75 10.10 -4.22 -13.99
C PRO A 75 9.44 -5.42 -14.65
N PRO A 76 9.74 -5.71 -15.93
CA PRO A 76 9.17 -6.86 -16.63
C PRO A 76 9.54 -8.20 -15.99
N THR A 77 10.63 -8.24 -15.22
CA THR A 77 11.09 -9.42 -14.49
C THR A 77 10.33 -9.71 -13.19
N ALA A 78 9.52 -8.77 -12.70
CA ALA A 78 8.72 -9.00 -11.48
C ALA A 78 7.45 -9.78 -11.83
N ASP A 79 7.16 -10.84 -11.08
CA ASP A 79 6.00 -11.72 -11.30
C ASP A 79 4.69 -11.18 -10.67
N ALA A 80 4.82 -10.26 -9.73
CA ALA A 80 3.70 -9.68 -8.99
C ALA A 80 4.01 -8.27 -8.50
N ALA A 81 2.98 -7.54 -8.08
CA ALA A 81 3.08 -6.28 -7.36
C ALA A 81 2.29 -6.35 -6.05
N LEU A 82 2.95 -6.03 -4.94
CA LEU A 82 2.32 -5.83 -3.64
C LEU A 82 2.01 -4.35 -3.46
N ILE A 83 0.75 -4.02 -3.26
CA ILE A 83 0.23 -2.65 -3.19
C ILE A 83 -0.13 -2.33 -1.74
N LEU A 84 0.44 -1.26 -1.22
CA LEU A 84 0.19 -0.72 0.12
C LEU A 84 -0.18 0.77 0.02
N LEU A 85 -1.08 1.23 0.87
CA LEU A 85 -1.32 2.66 1.09
C LEU A 85 -0.47 3.15 2.25
N ALA A 86 0.18 4.31 2.05
CA ALA A 86 1.12 4.85 3.03
C ALA A 86 0.44 5.43 4.29
N ASP A 87 -0.87 5.63 4.27
CA ASP A 87 -1.71 6.13 5.35
C ASP A 87 -2.35 5.04 6.23
N MET A 88 -1.95 3.78 6.05
CA MET A 88 -2.38 2.64 6.87
C MET A 88 -1.31 2.27 7.92
N PRO A 89 -1.23 2.98 9.05
CA PRO A 89 -0.15 2.83 10.04
C PRO A 89 -0.14 1.49 10.77
N HIS A 90 -1.24 0.74 10.73
CA HIS A 90 -1.39 -0.53 11.44
C HIS A 90 -1.06 -1.76 10.58
N VAL A 91 -0.77 -1.59 9.29
CA VAL A 91 -0.22 -2.68 8.46
C VAL A 91 1.20 -2.99 8.95
N THR A 92 1.44 -4.20 9.40
CA THR A 92 2.72 -4.63 9.99
C THR A 92 3.63 -5.30 8.97
N GLU A 93 4.92 -5.38 9.26
CA GLU A 93 5.88 -6.17 8.48
C GLU A 93 5.47 -7.64 8.38
N SER A 94 4.97 -8.23 9.47
CA SER A 94 4.51 -9.63 9.49
C SER A 94 3.32 -9.87 8.55
N MET A 95 2.41 -8.91 8.40
CA MET A 95 1.32 -8.97 7.42
C MET A 95 1.88 -8.99 5.99
N LEU A 96 2.81 -8.09 5.67
CA LEU A 96 3.44 -8.02 4.34
C LEU A 96 4.23 -9.30 4.03
N HIS A 97 4.95 -9.82 5.01
CA HIS A 97 5.70 -11.08 4.89
C HIS A 97 4.75 -12.27 4.63
N ALA A 98 3.64 -12.35 5.36
CA ALA A 98 2.62 -13.38 5.15
C ALA A 98 1.99 -13.32 3.74
N MET A 99 1.76 -12.11 3.20
CA MET A 99 1.30 -11.90 1.83
C MET A 99 2.29 -12.48 0.81
N LEU A 100 3.58 -12.19 0.98
CA LEU A 100 4.64 -12.69 0.10
C LEU A 100 4.80 -14.21 0.20
N GLN A 101 4.77 -14.75 1.41
CA GLN A 101 4.82 -16.22 1.63
C GLN A 101 3.61 -16.92 1.00
N ARG A 102 2.41 -16.37 1.17
CA ARG A 102 1.22 -16.93 0.53
C ARG A 102 1.36 -16.90 -0.99
N ALA A 103 1.84 -15.80 -1.58
CA ALA A 103 2.07 -15.72 -3.01
C ALA A 103 3.15 -16.70 -3.51
N ALA A 104 4.13 -17.04 -2.70
CA ALA A 104 5.17 -18.01 -3.07
C ALA A 104 4.66 -19.47 -3.07
N THR A 105 3.67 -19.78 -2.25
CA THR A 105 3.15 -21.15 -2.05
C THR A 105 1.82 -21.43 -2.71
N ASP A 106 1.10 -20.40 -3.15
CA ASP A 106 -0.24 -20.48 -3.72
C ASP A 106 -0.22 -19.98 -5.17
N ALA A 107 -0.89 -20.67 -6.09
CA ALA A 107 -0.97 -20.28 -7.50
C ALA A 107 -2.08 -19.25 -7.79
N ALA A 108 -2.80 -18.76 -6.77
CA ALA A 108 -3.85 -17.77 -6.90
C ALA A 108 -3.39 -16.54 -7.68
N PRO A 109 -4.24 -15.97 -8.56
CA PRO A 109 -3.88 -14.79 -9.37
C PRO A 109 -3.69 -13.53 -8.52
N LEU A 110 -4.22 -13.52 -7.30
CA LEU A 110 -4.05 -12.44 -6.33
C LEU A 110 -4.06 -12.98 -4.90
N VAL A 111 -3.37 -12.28 -4.01
CA VAL A 111 -3.47 -12.48 -2.55
C VAL A 111 -4.07 -11.22 -1.97
N VAL A 112 -5.10 -11.35 -1.17
CA VAL A 112 -5.88 -10.22 -0.66
C VAL A 112 -5.97 -10.21 0.85
N SER A 113 -5.89 -9.03 1.43
CA SER A 113 -6.19 -8.80 2.84
C SER A 113 -7.68 -8.60 3.03
N ARG A 114 -8.25 -9.30 4.01
CA ARG A 114 -9.63 -9.13 4.47
C ARG A 114 -9.66 -8.69 5.93
N TYR A 115 -10.45 -7.65 6.21
CA TYR A 115 -10.65 -7.06 7.53
C TYR A 115 -12.15 -7.14 7.86
N GLY A 116 -12.59 -8.23 8.50
CA GLY A 116 -14.01 -8.56 8.59
C GLY A 116 -14.59 -8.80 7.18
N ASP A 117 -15.54 -7.98 6.75
CA ASP A 117 -16.18 -8.10 5.42
C ASP A 117 -15.56 -7.18 4.36
N VAL A 118 -14.43 -6.50 4.67
CA VAL A 118 -13.82 -5.50 3.79
C VAL A 118 -12.50 -6.01 3.21
N PHE A 119 -12.37 -6.00 1.87
CA PHE A 119 -11.10 -6.14 1.19
C PHE A 119 -10.41 -4.77 1.07
N ALA A 120 -9.18 -4.69 1.56
CA ALA A 120 -8.37 -3.46 1.50
C ALA A 120 -6.88 -3.80 1.43
N PRO A 121 -5.99 -2.84 1.11
CA PRO A 121 -4.55 -3.06 1.13
C PRO A 121 -4.04 -3.57 2.50
N PRO A 122 -2.94 -4.34 2.49
CA PRO A 122 -2.11 -4.71 1.34
C PRO A 122 -2.79 -5.71 0.40
N LEU A 123 -2.61 -5.50 -0.91
CA LEU A 123 -3.12 -6.36 -1.97
C LEU A 123 -1.97 -6.78 -2.91
N LEU A 124 -1.84 -8.06 -3.19
CA LEU A 124 -0.84 -8.55 -4.14
C LEU A 124 -1.55 -9.06 -5.41
N PHE A 125 -1.13 -8.54 -6.56
CA PHE A 125 -1.62 -8.97 -7.86
C PHE A 125 -0.48 -9.59 -8.66
N ARG A 126 -0.73 -10.76 -9.24
CA ARG A 126 0.22 -11.34 -10.20
C ARG A 126 0.20 -10.57 -11.51
N ARG A 127 1.29 -10.63 -12.23
CA ARG A 127 1.48 -9.92 -13.52
C ARG A 127 0.35 -10.17 -14.50
N ALA A 128 -0.23 -11.36 -14.51
CA ALA A 128 -1.37 -11.70 -15.38
C ALA A 128 -2.56 -10.76 -15.22
N LEU A 129 -2.74 -10.11 -14.06
CA LEU A 129 -3.80 -9.15 -13.79
C LEU A 129 -3.43 -7.69 -14.09
N PHE A 130 -2.18 -7.40 -14.47
CA PHE A 130 -1.74 -6.01 -14.68
C PHE A 130 -2.46 -5.34 -15.84
N ALA A 131 -2.71 -6.06 -16.94
CA ALA A 131 -3.46 -5.52 -18.07
C ALA A 131 -4.87 -5.09 -17.64
N GLU A 132 -5.58 -5.95 -16.89
CA GLU A 132 -6.91 -5.65 -16.37
C GLU A 132 -6.93 -4.44 -15.44
N LEU A 133 -5.92 -4.34 -14.55
CA LEU A 133 -5.76 -3.19 -13.67
C LEU A 133 -5.50 -1.89 -14.47
N LEU A 134 -4.65 -1.96 -15.50
CA LEU A 134 -4.29 -0.81 -16.34
C LEU A 134 -5.43 -0.36 -17.27
N ASP A 135 -6.31 -1.26 -17.67
CA ASP A 135 -7.49 -0.97 -18.51
C ASP A 135 -8.66 -0.39 -17.70
N TRP A 136 -8.58 -0.42 -16.36
CA TRP A 136 -9.63 0.15 -15.52
C TRP A 136 -9.57 1.67 -15.51
N HIS A 137 -10.71 2.30 -15.70
CA HIS A 137 -10.85 3.77 -15.62
C HIS A 137 -11.80 4.15 -14.47
N GLY A 138 -11.39 5.10 -13.64
CA GLY A 138 -12.18 5.62 -12.53
C GLY A 138 -11.72 5.14 -11.15
N GLU A 139 -12.61 5.28 -10.17
CA GLU A 139 -12.33 4.93 -8.79
C GLU A 139 -12.37 3.42 -8.53
N GLY A 140 -11.68 3.00 -7.46
CA GLY A 140 -11.81 1.64 -6.93
C GLY A 140 -11.21 0.53 -7.77
N CYS A 141 -10.27 0.83 -8.67
CA CYS A 141 -9.60 -0.13 -9.57
C CYS A 141 -9.22 -1.44 -8.86
N GLY A 142 -8.40 -1.36 -7.83
CA GLY A 142 -7.96 -2.55 -7.09
C GLY A 142 -9.13 -3.36 -6.50
N LYS A 143 -10.12 -2.68 -5.91
CA LYS A 143 -11.30 -3.33 -5.33
C LYS A 143 -12.17 -4.02 -6.39
N ALA A 144 -12.32 -3.42 -7.57
CA ALA A 144 -13.11 -4.00 -8.65
C ALA A 144 -12.47 -5.29 -9.19
N VAL A 145 -11.15 -5.30 -9.38
CA VAL A 145 -10.43 -6.49 -9.81
C VAL A 145 -10.47 -7.57 -8.71
N VAL A 146 -10.30 -7.21 -7.43
CA VAL A 146 -10.47 -8.15 -6.31
C VAL A 146 -11.85 -8.83 -6.36
N ARG A 147 -12.94 -8.06 -6.48
CA ARG A 147 -14.30 -8.60 -6.54
C ARG A 147 -14.50 -9.55 -7.72
N ARG A 148 -13.93 -9.22 -8.89
CA ARG A 148 -14.06 -10.07 -10.09
C ARG A 148 -13.36 -11.41 -9.94
N HIS A 149 -12.25 -11.44 -9.21
CA HIS A 149 -11.43 -12.62 -9.00
C HIS A 149 -11.54 -13.20 -7.58
N GLU A 150 -12.52 -12.80 -6.80
CA GLU A 150 -12.65 -13.15 -5.38
C GLU A 150 -12.63 -14.66 -5.15
N GLN A 151 -13.31 -15.43 -5.99
CA GLN A 151 -13.37 -16.90 -5.88
C GLN A 151 -12.02 -17.59 -6.13
N ALA A 152 -11.11 -16.93 -6.86
CA ALA A 152 -9.78 -17.44 -7.15
C ALA A 152 -8.70 -16.80 -6.26
N ALA A 153 -9.07 -15.89 -5.36
CA ALA A 153 -8.15 -15.17 -4.50
C ALA A 153 -7.67 -16.03 -3.33
N ALA A 154 -6.39 -15.95 -3.01
CA ALA A 154 -5.89 -16.37 -1.71
C ALA A 154 -6.17 -15.27 -0.69
N VAL A 155 -6.98 -15.56 0.33
CA VAL A 155 -7.39 -14.57 1.34
C VAL A 155 -6.56 -14.74 2.60
N LEU A 156 -6.07 -13.61 3.14
CA LEU A 156 -5.49 -13.51 4.48
C LEU A 156 -6.37 -12.60 5.33
N GLU A 157 -6.72 -13.08 6.52
CA GLU A 157 -7.62 -12.36 7.43
C GLU A 157 -6.84 -11.62 8.50
N TRP A 158 -7.23 -10.38 8.75
CA TRP A 158 -6.64 -9.51 9.74
C TRP A 158 -7.71 -8.92 10.66
N THR A 159 -7.27 -8.42 11.81
CA THR A 159 -8.16 -7.68 12.71
C THR A 159 -8.63 -6.39 12.03
N THR A 160 -9.89 -6.01 12.25
CA THR A 160 -10.46 -4.77 11.71
C THR A 160 -9.73 -3.52 12.19
N ALA A 161 -9.05 -3.58 13.33
CA ALA A 161 -8.20 -2.49 13.82
C ALA A 161 -7.06 -2.13 12.85
N ALA A 162 -6.56 -3.09 12.07
CA ALA A 162 -5.50 -2.85 11.10
C ALA A 162 -5.98 -2.16 9.80
N LEU A 163 -7.30 -2.03 9.60
CA LEU A 163 -7.90 -1.31 8.47
C LEU A 163 -7.84 0.22 8.63
N ALA A 164 -7.63 0.73 9.86
CA ALA A 164 -7.67 2.15 10.11
C ALA A 164 -6.61 2.90 9.30
N ASP A 165 -7.05 3.90 8.55
CA ASP A 165 -6.24 4.87 7.83
C ASP A 165 -6.22 6.22 8.57
N VAL A 166 -5.35 7.11 8.14
CA VAL A 166 -5.19 8.44 8.74
C VAL A 166 -5.75 9.49 7.78
N ASP A 167 -7.06 9.73 7.81
CA ASP A 167 -7.72 10.73 6.95
C ASP A 167 -8.04 12.03 7.68
N THR A 168 -8.36 11.96 8.97
CA THR A 168 -8.75 13.11 9.80
C THR A 168 -7.73 13.38 10.91
N PRO A 169 -7.76 14.58 11.54
CA PRO A 169 -6.97 14.84 12.75
C PRO A 169 -7.28 13.86 13.89
N ALA A 170 -8.51 13.36 13.98
CA ALA A 170 -8.90 12.37 15.01
C ALA A 170 -8.22 11.02 14.76
N ASP A 171 -8.16 10.56 13.50
CA ASP A 171 -7.46 9.32 13.12
C ASP A 171 -5.96 9.43 13.42
N TYR A 172 -5.38 10.61 13.15
CA TYR A 172 -3.99 10.87 13.48
C TYR A 172 -3.72 10.78 14.98
N GLN A 173 -4.58 11.36 15.82
CA GLN A 173 -4.46 11.22 17.28
C GLN A 173 -4.60 9.76 17.73
N ALA A 174 -5.53 9.00 17.15
CA ALA A 174 -5.69 7.58 17.43
C ALA A 174 -4.42 6.78 17.07
N ALA A 175 -3.81 7.06 15.91
CA ALA A 175 -2.58 6.43 15.49
C ALA A 175 -1.38 6.74 16.43
N LEU A 176 -1.31 7.96 16.97
CA LEU A 176 -0.29 8.34 17.95
C LEU A 176 -0.44 7.55 19.26
N HIS A 177 -1.67 7.36 19.74
CA HIS A 177 -1.92 6.60 20.98
C HIS A 177 -1.60 5.11 20.82
N ALA A 178 -1.94 4.51 19.69
CA ALA A 178 -1.65 3.11 19.41
C ALA A 178 -0.14 2.81 19.42
N THR A 179 0.67 3.71 18.81
CA THR A 179 2.14 3.53 18.80
C THR A 179 2.80 3.76 20.15
N ALA A 180 2.19 4.52 21.06
CA ALA A 180 2.70 4.69 22.43
C ALA A 180 2.51 3.43 23.29
N SER A 181 1.53 2.58 22.95
CA SER A 181 1.26 1.31 23.66
C SER A 181 2.13 0.16 23.17
N ASP A 182 2.77 0.28 22.01
CA ASP A 182 3.67 -0.71 21.41
C ASP A 182 5.16 -0.45 21.72
N ALA A 183 5.47 0.58 22.50
CA ALA A 183 6.83 0.84 22.98
C ALA A 183 7.16 -0.14 24.13
N PRO A 184 8.34 -0.82 24.09
CA PRO A 184 8.77 -1.80 25.09
C PRO A 184 8.99 -1.18 26.47
#